data_3a1a6985afd45ab1963c5f6539b30676
#
_entry.id   3a1a6985afd45ab1963c5f6539b30676
#
_cell.length_a   1.000
_cell.length_b   1.000
_cell.length_c   1.000
_cell.angle_alpha   90.00
_cell.angle_beta   90.00
_cell.angle_gamma   90.00
#
_symmetry.space_group_name_H-M   'P 1'
#
loop_
_entity.id
_entity.type
_entity.pdbx_description
1 polymer ?
#
loop_
_entity_poly.entity_id
_entity_poly.type
_entity_poly.pdbx_seq_one_letter_code
_entity_poly.pdbx_strand_id
1 'polypeptide(L)'
;MDKDNALVVFQDQKIRRIWHNNEWFFSVIDVVEALTDSSNPRNYWNMLKTRELEHGIELYTYCVQLKLPRPDGKLRLTDCANARSLFRLIQSIPSKNAEPFKLWLAQDDMRPCGSDQAYISHTS
;
A
#
# COMPACT_ATOMS: atom_id res chain seq x y z
N MET A 1 -20.95 3.12 -5.41
CA MET A 1 -19.68 2.69 -5.30
C MET A 1 -18.69 3.78 -5.53
N ASP A 2 -17.85 3.85 -4.66
CA ASP A 2 -16.90 4.93 -4.63
C ASP A 2 -15.66 4.57 -5.42
N LYS A 3 -15.36 5.26 -6.48
CA LYS A 3 -14.17 4.92 -7.25
C LYS A 3 -12.90 5.49 -6.65
N ASP A 4 -13.01 6.31 -5.61
CA ASP A 4 -11.84 6.81 -4.92
C ASP A 4 -11.35 5.85 -3.86
N ASN A 5 -12.13 4.82 -3.55
CA ASN A 5 -11.76 3.81 -2.57
C ASN A 5 -11.85 2.45 -3.20
N ALA A 6 -10.89 1.60 -2.92
CA ALA A 6 -10.89 0.28 -3.50
C ALA A 6 -10.13 -0.69 -2.62
N LEU A 7 -10.41 -1.97 -2.83
CA LEU A 7 -9.64 -3.04 -2.23
C LEU A 7 -8.99 -3.81 -3.35
N VAL A 8 -7.75 -4.16 -3.15
CA VAL A 8 -7.06 -5.06 -4.06
C VAL A 8 -6.53 -6.22 -3.23
N VAL A 9 -6.21 -7.31 -3.89
CA VAL A 9 -5.80 -8.52 -3.19
C VAL A 9 -4.44 -8.97 -3.67
N PHE A 10 -3.56 -9.23 -2.72
CA PHE A 10 -2.26 -9.80 -2.99
C PHE A 10 -2.12 -11.06 -2.15
N GLN A 11 -2.07 -12.22 -2.78
CA GLN A 11 -1.92 -13.51 -2.09
C GLN A 11 -2.88 -13.64 -0.92
N ASP A 12 -4.17 -13.40 -1.20
CA ASP A 12 -5.26 -13.51 -0.22
C ASP A 12 -5.25 -12.42 0.85
N GLN A 13 -4.33 -11.46 0.77
CA GLN A 13 -4.33 -10.34 1.69
C GLN A 13 -5.01 -9.15 1.03
N LYS A 14 -5.93 -8.54 1.77
CA LYS A 14 -6.67 -7.39 1.26
C LYS A 14 -5.91 -6.13 1.57
N ILE A 15 -5.70 -5.32 0.55
CA ILE A 15 -4.97 -4.07 0.67
C ILE A 15 -5.89 -2.94 0.26
N ARG A 16 -6.15 -2.02 1.18
CA ARG A 16 -6.98 -0.86 0.89
C ARG A 16 -6.16 0.16 0.12
N ARG A 17 -6.82 0.85 -0.78
CA ARG A 17 -6.16 1.92 -1.52
C ARG A 17 -7.18 3.00 -1.81
N ILE A 18 -6.69 4.19 -2.13
CA ILE A 18 -7.52 5.33 -2.45
C ILE A 18 -6.90 6.11 -3.60
N TRP A 19 -7.73 6.60 -4.50
CA TRP A 19 -7.29 7.42 -5.62
C TRP A 19 -7.17 8.85 -5.13
N HIS A 20 -6.00 9.43 -5.22
CA HIS A 20 -5.72 10.74 -4.66
C HIS A 20 -4.64 11.40 -5.49
N ASN A 21 -4.88 12.65 -5.91
CA ASN A 21 -3.91 13.39 -6.72
C ASN A 21 -3.48 12.63 -7.97
N ASN A 22 -4.46 11.99 -8.61
CA ASN A 22 -4.24 11.28 -9.87
C ASN A 22 -3.36 10.05 -9.76
N GLU A 23 -3.30 9.44 -8.60
CA GLU A 23 -2.56 8.19 -8.44
C GLU A 23 -3.14 7.40 -7.26
N TRP A 24 -2.81 6.12 -7.24
CA TRP A 24 -3.24 5.27 -6.15
C TRP A 24 -2.31 5.40 -4.95
N PHE A 25 -2.91 5.53 -3.78
CA PHE A 25 -2.19 5.46 -2.52
C PHE A 25 -2.68 4.24 -1.76
N PHE A 26 -1.75 3.44 -1.26
CA PHE A 26 -2.04 2.17 -0.62
C PHE A 26 -1.83 2.27 0.89
N SER A 27 -2.64 1.55 1.65
CA SER A 27 -2.49 1.50 3.10
C SER A 27 -1.19 0.81 3.45
N VAL A 28 -0.29 1.52 4.12
CA VAL A 28 1.02 0.97 4.48
C VAL A 28 0.85 -0.20 5.45
N ILE A 29 -0.07 -0.09 6.39
CA ILE A 29 -0.28 -1.17 7.36
C ILE A 29 -0.73 -2.45 6.67
N ASP A 30 -1.61 -2.32 5.68
CA ASP A 30 -2.07 -3.50 4.95
C ASP A 30 -0.91 -4.13 4.17
N VAL A 31 -0.04 -3.31 3.61
CA VAL A 31 1.14 -3.81 2.89
C VAL A 31 2.08 -4.53 3.86
N VAL A 32 2.30 -3.95 5.02
CA VAL A 32 3.15 -4.58 6.02
C VAL A 32 2.60 -5.94 6.40
N GLU A 33 1.29 -6.03 6.60
CA GLU A 33 0.67 -7.30 6.94
C GLU A 33 0.87 -8.33 5.83
N ALA A 34 0.71 -7.90 4.59
CA ALA A 34 0.86 -8.81 3.46
C ALA A 34 2.29 -9.32 3.32
N LEU A 35 3.27 -8.50 3.68
CA LEU A 35 4.66 -8.87 3.51
C LEU A 35 5.21 -9.67 4.68
N THR A 36 4.69 -9.46 5.89
CA THR A 36 5.31 -10.01 7.08
C THR A 36 4.44 -11.03 7.80
N ASP A 37 3.15 -11.11 7.46
CA ASP A 37 2.19 -11.95 8.19
C ASP A 37 2.14 -11.60 9.68
N SER A 38 2.45 -10.35 9.99
CA SER A 38 2.46 -9.92 11.38
C SER A 38 1.05 -9.91 11.95
N SER A 39 0.90 -10.40 13.17
CA SER A 39 -0.39 -10.32 13.86
C SER A 39 -0.68 -8.90 14.34
N ASN A 40 0.32 -8.04 14.33
CA ASN A 40 0.15 -6.66 14.75
C ASN A 40 0.91 -5.75 13.77
N PRO A 41 0.39 -5.57 12.57
CA PRO A 41 1.11 -4.79 11.55
C PRO A 41 1.31 -3.33 11.94
N ARG A 42 0.40 -2.76 12.73
CA ARG A 42 0.56 -1.38 13.17
C ARG A 42 1.80 -1.24 14.04
N ASN A 43 2.00 -2.18 14.96
CA ASN A 43 3.16 -2.15 15.81
C ASN A 43 4.45 -2.38 15.01
N TYR A 44 4.38 -3.30 14.05
CA TYR A 44 5.51 -3.55 13.18
C TYR A 44 5.91 -2.27 12.43
N TRP A 45 4.91 -1.57 11.89
CA TRP A 45 5.16 -0.34 11.14
C TRP A 45 5.81 0.72 12.03
N ASN A 46 5.31 0.86 13.26
CA ASN A 46 5.89 1.82 14.19
C ASN A 46 7.33 1.48 14.52
N MET A 47 7.61 0.21 14.75
CA MET A 47 8.97 -0.21 15.04
C MET A 47 9.89 0.00 13.84
N LEU A 48 9.39 -0.26 12.66
CA LEU A 48 10.18 -0.06 11.45
C LEU A 48 10.54 1.41 11.26
N LYS A 49 9.59 2.30 11.48
CA LYS A 49 9.86 3.73 11.37
C LYS A 49 10.94 4.16 12.35
N THR A 50 10.87 3.66 13.57
CA THR A 50 11.83 4.00 14.60
C THR A 50 13.21 3.47 14.24
N ARG A 51 13.28 2.22 13.80
CA ARG A 51 14.56 1.60 13.47
C ARG A 51 15.25 2.33 12.32
N GLU A 52 14.49 2.65 11.28
CA GLU A 52 15.08 3.31 10.12
C GLU A 52 15.48 4.74 10.46
N LEU A 53 14.74 5.39 11.35
CA LEU A 53 15.10 6.72 11.77
C LEU A 53 16.47 6.74 12.46
N GLU A 54 16.79 5.69 13.19
CA GLU A 54 18.09 5.57 13.83
C GLU A 54 19.22 5.49 12.80
N HIS A 55 18.90 5.09 11.58
CA HIS A 55 19.87 5.06 10.49
C HIS A 55 19.76 6.30 9.61
N GLY A 56 19.01 7.30 10.05
CA GLY A 56 18.90 8.55 9.31
C GLY A 56 17.85 8.52 8.22
N ILE A 57 17.01 7.50 8.18
CA ILE A 57 15.98 7.38 7.16
C ILE A 57 14.61 7.66 7.79
N GLU A 58 13.95 8.68 7.29
CA GLU A 58 12.64 9.08 7.81
C GLU A 58 11.55 8.51 6.94
N LEU A 59 11.13 7.28 7.24
CA LEU A 59 10.14 6.60 6.41
C LEU A 59 8.81 7.33 6.33
N TYR A 60 8.45 8.05 7.39
CA TYR A 60 7.17 8.74 7.38
C TYR A 60 7.10 9.83 6.32
N THR A 61 8.23 10.29 5.80
CA THR A 61 8.22 11.30 4.74
C THR A 61 7.72 10.74 3.42
N TYR A 62 7.67 9.41 3.29
CA TYR A 62 7.14 8.78 2.09
C TYR A 62 5.64 8.54 2.19
N CYS A 63 5.02 8.93 3.29
CA CYS A 63 3.63 8.61 3.55
C CYS A 63 2.77 9.87 3.62
N VAL A 64 1.51 9.70 3.26
CA VAL A 64 0.49 10.73 3.40
C VAL A 64 -0.64 10.11 4.21
N GLN A 65 -1.22 10.88 5.13
CA GLN A 65 -2.34 10.37 5.90
C GLN A 65 -3.64 10.65 5.17
N LEU A 66 -4.34 9.59 4.82
CA LEU A 66 -5.61 9.66 4.12
C LEU A 66 -6.65 8.85 4.87
N LYS A 67 -7.91 9.25 4.75
CA LYS A 67 -8.98 8.54 5.44
C LYS A 67 -9.38 7.31 4.66
N LEU A 68 -9.26 6.16 5.30
CA LEU A 68 -9.65 4.88 4.71
C LEU A 68 -10.69 4.21 5.59
N PRO A 69 -11.57 3.40 4.99
CA PRO A 69 -12.59 2.73 5.78
C PRO A 69 -12.01 1.65 6.67
N ARG A 70 -12.56 1.54 7.87
CA ARG A 70 -12.26 0.49 8.81
C ARG A 70 -13.30 -0.63 8.63
N PRO A 71 -13.03 -1.81 9.20
CA PRO A 71 -14.03 -2.88 9.12
C PRO A 71 -15.38 -2.50 9.69
N ASP A 72 -15.44 -1.56 10.64
CA ASP A 72 -16.71 -1.13 11.21
C ASP A 72 -17.40 -0.07 10.38
N GLY A 73 -16.85 0.29 9.23
CA GLY A 73 -17.45 1.24 8.33
C GLY A 73 -17.06 2.69 8.58
N LYS A 74 -16.34 2.95 9.64
CA LYS A 74 -15.92 4.32 9.94
C LYS A 74 -14.62 4.63 9.23
N LEU A 75 -14.40 5.90 8.93
CA LEU A 75 -13.17 6.35 8.29
C LEU A 75 -12.13 6.65 9.35
N ARG A 76 -10.88 6.35 9.02
CA ARG A 76 -9.78 6.61 9.93
C ARG A 76 -8.56 7.05 9.14
N LEU A 77 -7.84 8.06 9.66
CA LEU A 77 -6.60 8.48 9.05
C LEU A 77 -5.59 7.35 9.09
N THR A 78 -5.02 7.06 7.95
CA THR A 78 -4.15 5.90 7.77
C THR A 78 -2.93 6.33 6.97
N ASP A 79 -1.76 5.86 7.36
CA ASP A 79 -0.56 6.13 6.58
C ASP A 79 -0.68 5.42 5.24
N CYS A 80 -0.57 6.19 4.17
CA CYS A 80 -0.69 5.68 2.82
C CYS A 80 0.51 6.11 2.00
N ALA A 81 0.85 5.33 1.00
CA ALA A 81 1.98 5.65 0.14
C ALA A 81 1.65 5.26 -1.29
N ASN A 82 2.13 6.06 -2.24
CA ASN A 82 1.96 5.71 -3.65
C ASN A 82 2.95 4.59 -4.00
N ALA A 83 2.87 4.09 -5.23
CA ALA A 83 3.70 2.96 -5.63
C ALA A 83 5.19 3.26 -5.49
N ARG A 84 5.60 4.44 -5.91
CA ARG A 84 7.02 4.82 -5.84
C ARG A 84 7.52 4.78 -4.40
N SER A 85 6.74 5.36 -3.50
CA SER A 85 7.11 5.37 -2.08
C SER A 85 7.07 3.97 -1.49
N LEU A 86 6.10 3.16 -1.89
CA LEU A 86 6.01 1.79 -1.41
C LEU A 86 7.25 0.98 -1.80
N PHE A 87 7.76 1.17 -3.01
CA PHE A 87 8.98 0.46 -3.40
C PHE A 87 10.12 0.77 -2.43
N ARG A 88 10.19 2.00 -1.97
CA ARG A 88 11.21 2.38 -0.98
C ARG A 88 10.95 1.71 0.35
N LEU A 89 9.70 1.74 0.82
CA LEU A 89 9.35 1.15 2.10
C LEU A 89 9.61 -0.35 2.10
N ILE A 90 9.29 -1.02 1.00
CA ILE A 90 9.45 -2.46 0.91
C ILE A 90 10.91 -2.86 1.06
N GLN A 91 11.83 -2.03 0.61
CA GLN A 91 13.25 -2.33 0.73
C GLN A 91 13.70 -2.43 2.17
N SER A 92 12.96 -1.80 3.09
CA SER A 92 13.30 -1.86 4.51
C SER A 92 12.65 -3.05 5.23
N ILE A 93 11.82 -3.82 4.53
CA ILE A 93 11.11 -4.93 5.13
C ILE A 93 11.68 -6.24 4.61
N PRO A 94 12.40 -6.99 5.46
CA PRO A 94 12.91 -8.29 5.03
C PRO A 94 11.75 -9.28 4.90
N SER A 95 11.49 -9.72 3.68
CA SER A 95 10.36 -10.60 3.43
C SER A 95 10.59 -11.38 2.16
N LYS A 96 10.23 -12.66 2.18
CA LYS A 96 10.26 -13.48 0.98
C LYS A 96 9.21 -13.05 -0.02
N ASN A 97 8.21 -12.28 0.43
CA ASN A 97 7.14 -11.81 -0.43
C ASN A 97 7.45 -10.46 -1.07
N ALA A 98 8.62 -9.88 -0.77
CA ALA A 98 8.95 -8.55 -1.26
C ALA A 98 9.00 -8.49 -2.78
N GLU A 99 9.69 -9.44 -3.42
CA GLU A 99 9.80 -9.42 -4.87
C GLU A 99 8.47 -9.67 -5.56
N PRO A 100 7.71 -10.71 -5.18
CA PRO A 100 6.39 -10.88 -5.77
C PRO A 100 5.49 -9.67 -5.56
N PHE A 101 5.59 -9.02 -4.40
CA PHE A 101 4.78 -7.84 -4.14
C PHE A 101 5.15 -6.69 -5.07
N LYS A 102 6.44 -6.49 -5.30
CA LYS A 102 6.88 -5.44 -6.20
C LYS A 102 6.34 -5.65 -7.60
N LEU A 103 6.36 -6.88 -8.08
CA LEU A 103 5.82 -7.20 -9.40
C LEU A 103 4.32 -6.95 -9.46
N TRP A 104 3.61 -7.39 -8.43
CA TRP A 104 2.17 -7.18 -8.35
C TRP A 104 1.85 -5.69 -8.32
N LEU A 105 2.60 -4.94 -7.53
CA LEU A 105 2.36 -3.51 -7.39
C LEU A 105 2.57 -2.78 -8.70
N ALA A 106 3.62 -3.14 -9.43
CA ALA A 106 3.89 -2.49 -10.71
C ALA A 106 2.74 -2.71 -11.68
N GLN A 107 2.20 -3.92 -11.72
CA GLN A 107 1.09 -4.22 -12.61
C GLN A 107 -0.17 -3.48 -12.19
N ASP A 108 -0.46 -3.49 -10.89
CA ASP A 108 -1.69 -2.89 -10.41
C ASP A 108 -1.67 -1.36 -10.53
N ASP A 109 -0.51 -0.76 -10.26
CA ASP A 109 -0.40 0.68 -10.30
C ASP A 109 -0.51 1.24 -11.70
N MET A 110 -0.29 0.42 -12.71
CA MET A 110 -0.39 0.87 -14.08
C MET A 110 -1.82 1.01 -14.57
N ARG A 111 -2.79 0.57 -13.78
CA ARG A 111 -4.19 0.69 -14.14
C ARG A 111 -4.75 2.02 -13.67
N PRO A 112 -5.22 2.86 -14.59
CA PRO A 112 -5.90 4.07 -14.16
C PRO A 112 -7.21 3.74 -13.45
N CYS A 113 -7.64 4.65 -12.62
CA CYS A 113 -8.89 4.46 -11.90
C CYS A 113 -10.06 4.38 -12.88
N GLY A 114 -10.86 3.31 -12.74
CA GLY A 114 -12.07 3.17 -13.55
C GLY A 114 -11.85 2.79 -14.99
N SER A 115 -10.68 2.26 -15.33
CA SER A 115 -10.37 1.97 -16.73
C SER A 115 -10.06 0.51 -16.97
N ASP A 116 -10.76 -0.38 -16.31
CA ASP A 116 -10.47 -1.80 -16.47
C ASP A 116 -10.57 -2.26 -17.91
N GLN A 117 -11.58 -1.79 -18.62
CA GLN A 117 -11.76 -2.23 -19.99
C GLN A 117 -10.64 -1.76 -20.88
N ALA A 118 -10.27 -0.52 -20.72
CA ALA A 118 -9.18 0.02 -21.53
C ALA A 118 -7.91 -0.75 -21.27
N TYR A 119 -7.68 -1.03 -20.02
CA TYR A 119 -6.51 -1.78 -19.66
C TYR A 119 -6.48 -3.14 -20.33
N ILE A 120 -7.59 -3.84 -20.27
CA ILE A 120 -7.67 -5.17 -20.84
C ILE A 120 -7.40 -5.11 -22.33
N SER A 121 -7.97 -4.15 -22.99
CA SER A 121 -7.85 -4.10 -24.42
C SER A 121 -6.41 -3.89 -24.85
N HIS A 122 -5.66 -3.15 -24.11
CA HIS A 122 -4.34 -2.86 -24.58
C HIS A 122 -3.27 -3.79 -24.05
N THR A 123 -3.62 -4.59 -23.10
CA THR A 123 -2.66 -5.53 -22.59
C THR A 123 -2.33 -6.60 -23.57
N SER A 124 -3.20 -6.86 -24.40
CA SER A 124 -2.98 -7.94 -25.35
C SER A 124 -1.76 -7.74 -26.20
#